data_92eb8275df8c8ad9c850e71a0234f3a6
#
_entry.id   92eb8275df8c8ad9c850e71a0234f3a6
#
_cell.length_a   1.000
_cell.length_b   1.000
_cell.length_c   1.000
_cell.angle_alpha   90.00
_cell.angle_beta   90.00
_cell.angle_gamma   90.00
#
_symmetry.space_group_name_H-M   'P 1'
#
loop_
_entity.id
_entity.type
_entity.pdbx_description
1 polymer ?
#
loop_
_entity_poly.entity_id
_entity_poly.type
_entity_poly.pdbx_seq_one_letter_code
_entity_poly.pdbx_strand_id
1 'polypeptide(L)'
;MSAFGQAGVFKENSFSQKIKKMKIHSTYMGLKLDSPIVVSACTLSEKIDNIVKMEDNGAGAVILFSLFEEQIRKEEAAVKFVLSKTTNSFAEASEYFPDLDDYNVGTDEYLENIRLAKERVHIPVIGSLNGITNEGWIDYSKQMEQAGADGIEVNIFFIPGDMSMSSSEVEHRYLNIIDNIRQSVKIPIAVKLNPYFSAMGNMSLRMKKAGADALVLFNRFYQPDFDINEMIIKTDLNYSESNEIRLPLLWIGLLYGKVNLSLAATTGVQSAVEVVKYILAGADVVMTASSLYKNGIPYLKTMNKELQDWMYMMGFDDIDSFQGNMSQQKISDPTAYQRSNYIKILEGAK
;
A
#
# COMPACT_ATOMS: atom_id res chain seq x y z
N MET A 1 -7.55 -41.63 -51.16
CA MET A 1 -8.87 -41.94 -50.59
C MET A 1 -8.65 -42.27 -49.12
N SER A 2 -8.87 -41.34 -48.35
CA SER A 2 -9.65 -41.12 -47.13
C SER A 2 -9.37 -42.11 -46.01
N ALA A 3 -8.68 -41.66 -45.00
CA ALA A 3 -8.77 -42.19 -43.65
C ALA A 3 -8.97 -40.98 -42.70
N PHE A 4 -10.23 -40.63 -42.47
CA PHE A 4 -10.67 -39.81 -41.38
C PHE A 4 -11.60 -40.65 -40.47
N GLY A 5 -11.39 -40.60 -39.18
CA GLY A 5 -12.44 -40.92 -38.24
C GLY A 5 -12.07 -41.95 -37.18
N GLN A 6 -11.51 -41.50 -36.06
CA GLN A 6 -11.91 -42.00 -34.75
C GLN A 6 -11.74 -40.86 -33.74
N ALA A 7 -12.84 -40.17 -33.48
CA ALA A 7 -12.96 -39.25 -32.34
C ALA A 7 -12.94 -40.09 -31.05
N GLY A 8 -11.85 -39.98 -30.30
CA GLY A 8 -11.76 -40.52 -28.95
C GLY A 8 -12.66 -39.74 -28.03
N VAL A 9 -13.70 -40.42 -27.52
CA VAL A 9 -14.56 -39.97 -26.43
C VAL A 9 -13.70 -39.79 -25.19
N PHE A 10 -13.35 -38.52 -24.87
CA PHE A 10 -12.79 -38.19 -23.57
C PHE A 10 -13.88 -38.44 -22.51
N LYS A 11 -13.72 -39.54 -21.77
CA LYS A 11 -14.50 -39.80 -20.56
C LYS A 11 -14.31 -38.62 -19.63
N GLU A 12 -15.38 -37.93 -19.31
CA GLU A 12 -15.49 -37.08 -18.12
C GLU A 12 -15.23 -37.93 -16.87
N ASN A 13 -13.96 -38.04 -16.50
CA ASN A 13 -13.61 -38.54 -15.19
C ASN A 13 -13.92 -37.45 -14.19
N SER A 14 -14.85 -37.71 -13.30
CA SER A 14 -15.21 -36.95 -12.12
C SER A 14 -13.98 -36.49 -11.34
N PHE A 15 -13.45 -35.27 -11.64
CA PHE A 15 -12.45 -34.60 -10.86
C PHE A 15 -13.08 -34.00 -9.59
N SER A 16 -13.65 -34.84 -8.75
CA SER A 16 -13.94 -34.51 -7.36
C SER A 16 -12.82 -35.03 -6.47
N GLN A 17 -11.56 -34.72 -6.85
CA GLN A 17 -10.48 -34.72 -5.88
C GLN A 17 -10.64 -33.48 -5.01
N LYS A 18 -10.70 -33.67 -3.67
CA LYS A 18 -10.58 -32.59 -2.68
C LYS A 18 -9.37 -31.74 -3.08
N ILE A 19 -9.60 -30.59 -3.71
CA ILE A 19 -8.55 -29.62 -4.02
C ILE A 19 -7.93 -29.29 -2.67
N LYS A 20 -6.68 -29.71 -2.46
CA LYS A 20 -5.91 -29.34 -1.26
C LYS A 20 -5.88 -27.80 -1.25
N LYS A 21 -6.55 -27.21 -0.27
CA LYS A 21 -6.60 -25.75 -0.15
C LYS A 21 -5.17 -25.25 0.09
N MET A 22 -4.59 -24.51 -0.87
CA MET A 22 -3.26 -23.92 -0.75
C MET A 22 -3.26 -22.94 0.41
N LYS A 23 -2.17 -22.92 1.19
CA LYS A 23 -2.00 -22.00 2.32
C LYS A 23 -1.48 -20.68 1.79
N ILE A 24 -2.32 -19.67 1.78
CA ILE A 24 -1.96 -18.30 1.37
C ILE A 24 -1.72 -17.36 2.56
N HIS A 25 -1.45 -17.93 3.75
CA HIS A 25 -1.11 -17.12 4.92
C HIS A 25 0.19 -16.35 4.69
N SER A 26 0.28 -15.17 5.25
CA SER A 26 1.47 -14.34 5.24
C SER A 26 1.68 -13.67 6.60
N THR A 27 2.82 -13.02 6.77
CA THR A 27 3.11 -12.21 7.96
C THR A 27 3.53 -10.82 7.52
N TYR A 28 2.89 -9.80 8.09
CA TYR A 28 3.21 -8.41 7.81
C TYR A 28 3.41 -7.63 9.10
N MET A 29 4.58 -7.03 9.29
CA MET A 29 4.94 -6.30 10.52
C MET A 29 4.75 -7.13 11.82
N GLY A 30 4.94 -8.44 11.75
CA GLY A 30 4.66 -9.38 12.85
C GLY A 30 3.19 -9.79 12.99
N LEU A 31 2.27 -9.18 12.24
CA LEU A 31 0.85 -9.53 12.20
C LEU A 31 0.64 -10.73 11.28
N LYS A 32 -0.11 -11.73 11.75
CA LYS A 32 -0.47 -12.91 10.94
C LYS A 32 -1.68 -12.59 10.07
N LEU A 33 -1.59 -12.91 8.79
CA LEU A 33 -2.62 -12.66 7.80
C LEU A 33 -3.07 -13.97 7.14
N ASP A 34 -4.37 -14.12 6.92
CA ASP A 34 -4.94 -15.27 6.21
C ASP A 34 -4.76 -15.18 4.68
N SER A 35 -4.38 -14.00 4.18
CA SER A 35 -4.10 -13.75 2.77
C SER A 35 -2.97 -12.70 2.64
N PRO A 36 -2.09 -12.80 1.62
CA PRO A 36 -1.10 -11.78 1.33
C PRO A 36 -1.71 -10.53 0.66
N ILE A 37 -3.00 -10.60 0.27
CA ILE A 37 -3.68 -9.49 -0.42
C ILE A 37 -4.28 -8.57 0.62
N VAL A 38 -3.80 -7.33 0.67
CA VAL A 38 -4.18 -6.29 1.62
C VAL A 38 -4.89 -5.16 0.89
N VAL A 39 -5.93 -4.60 1.49
CA VAL A 39 -6.57 -3.40 0.95
C VAL A 39 -5.72 -2.18 1.31
N SER A 40 -5.23 -1.48 0.30
CA SER A 40 -4.43 -0.25 0.46
C SER A 40 -5.30 0.91 0.95
N ALA A 41 -4.69 1.90 1.60
CA ALA A 41 -5.35 3.13 2.02
C ALA A 41 -6.15 3.76 0.88
N CYS A 42 -7.46 3.86 1.05
CA CYS A 42 -8.40 4.39 0.06
C CYS A 42 -9.77 4.68 0.70
N THR A 43 -10.59 5.51 0.06
CA THR A 43 -11.90 5.94 0.56
C THR A 43 -12.92 4.80 0.71
N LEU A 44 -12.70 3.64 0.10
CA LEU A 44 -13.56 2.48 0.31
C LEU A 44 -13.63 2.05 1.79
N SER A 45 -12.58 2.30 2.58
CA SER A 45 -12.51 1.96 4.00
C SER A 45 -13.15 3.01 4.94
N GLU A 46 -13.71 4.10 4.43
CA GLU A 46 -14.48 5.07 5.24
C GLU A 46 -15.75 4.44 5.82
N LYS A 47 -16.32 3.46 5.12
CA LYS A 47 -17.56 2.79 5.54
C LYS A 47 -17.24 1.46 6.19
N ILE A 48 -17.65 1.28 7.45
CA ILE A 48 -17.49 0.03 8.21
C ILE A 48 -18.03 -1.18 7.47
N ASP A 49 -19.20 -1.06 6.83
CA ASP A 49 -19.79 -2.16 6.04
C ASP A 49 -18.92 -2.59 4.86
N ASN A 50 -18.09 -1.68 4.32
CA ASN A 50 -17.12 -2.05 3.30
C ASN A 50 -15.94 -2.81 3.91
N ILE A 51 -15.48 -2.44 5.10
CA ILE A 51 -14.40 -3.15 5.82
C ILE A 51 -14.84 -4.59 6.12
N VAL A 52 -16.08 -4.77 6.59
CA VAL A 52 -16.66 -6.11 6.78
C VAL A 52 -16.69 -6.89 5.46
N LYS A 53 -17.14 -6.26 4.35
CA LYS A 53 -17.11 -6.90 3.03
C LYS A 53 -15.69 -7.24 2.56
N MET A 54 -14.67 -6.44 2.93
CA MET A 54 -13.27 -6.76 2.60
C MET A 54 -12.82 -8.03 3.30
N GLU A 55 -13.12 -8.20 4.60
CA GLU A 55 -12.85 -9.43 5.34
C GLU A 55 -13.61 -10.62 4.74
N ASP A 56 -14.92 -10.51 4.53
CA ASP A 56 -15.77 -11.56 3.96
C ASP A 56 -15.29 -12.05 2.58
N ASN A 57 -14.60 -11.19 1.84
CA ASN A 57 -14.02 -11.51 0.53
C ASN A 57 -12.52 -11.86 0.58
N GLY A 58 -11.97 -12.02 1.79
CA GLY A 58 -10.63 -12.58 2.01
C GLY A 58 -9.49 -11.58 1.92
N ALA A 59 -9.71 -10.33 2.28
CA ALA A 59 -8.61 -9.41 2.57
C ALA A 59 -7.79 -9.94 3.74
N GLY A 60 -6.45 -9.90 3.65
CA GLY A 60 -5.57 -10.27 4.76
C GLY A 60 -5.51 -9.20 5.84
N ALA A 61 -5.62 -7.94 5.46
CA ALA A 61 -5.69 -6.76 6.32
C ALA A 61 -6.32 -5.60 5.56
N VAL A 62 -6.70 -4.54 6.29
CA VAL A 62 -7.14 -3.28 5.71
C VAL A 62 -6.27 -2.14 6.21
N ILE A 63 -5.76 -1.32 5.28
CA ILE A 63 -5.21 -0.01 5.60
C ILE A 63 -6.35 0.97 5.44
N LEU A 64 -6.68 1.69 6.50
CA LEU A 64 -7.73 2.69 6.46
C LEU A 64 -7.34 3.86 5.52
N PHE A 65 -8.34 4.61 5.07
CA PHE A 65 -8.07 5.86 4.34
C PHE A 65 -7.14 6.76 5.17
N SER A 66 -6.34 7.59 4.49
CA SER A 66 -5.37 8.41 5.19
C SER A 66 -6.02 9.56 5.94
N LEU A 67 -5.66 9.74 7.19
CA LEU A 67 -5.94 10.95 7.95
C LEU A 67 -4.89 12.01 7.59
N PHE A 68 -5.32 13.16 7.09
CA PHE A 68 -4.44 14.26 6.71
C PHE A 68 -4.42 15.34 7.79
N GLU A 69 -3.23 15.74 8.22
CA GLU A 69 -3.07 16.80 9.24
C GLU A 69 -3.67 18.14 8.80
N GLU A 70 -3.64 18.45 7.50
CA GLU A 70 -4.26 19.64 6.94
C GLU A 70 -5.76 19.71 7.19
N GLN A 71 -6.43 18.56 7.10
CA GLN A 71 -7.88 18.48 7.37
C GLN A 71 -8.16 18.77 8.84
N ILE A 72 -7.39 18.14 9.73
CA ILE A 72 -7.54 18.30 11.17
C ILE A 72 -7.35 19.77 11.57
N ARG A 73 -6.31 20.41 11.04
CA ARG A 73 -6.04 21.84 11.31
C ARG A 73 -7.14 22.76 10.79
N LYS A 74 -7.71 22.44 9.63
CA LYS A 74 -8.86 23.18 9.07
C LYS A 74 -10.07 23.08 10.01
N GLU A 75 -10.35 21.89 10.53
CA GLU A 75 -11.45 21.66 11.48
C GLU A 75 -11.22 22.37 12.81
N GLU A 76 -10.02 22.25 13.39
CA GLU A 76 -9.67 22.98 14.61
C GLU A 76 -9.79 24.50 14.42
N ALA A 77 -9.38 25.02 13.29
CA ALA A 77 -9.53 26.44 12.96
C ALA A 77 -11.00 26.83 12.81
N ALA A 78 -11.82 25.97 12.18
CA ALA A 78 -13.26 26.21 12.04
C ALA A 78 -13.97 26.20 13.41
N VAL A 79 -13.65 25.24 14.29
CA VAL A 79 -14.18 25.18 15.66
C VAL A 79 -13.74 26.41 16.45
N LYS A 80 -12.47 26.80 16.42
CA LYS A 80 -11.97 28.03 17.07
C LYS A 80 -12.67 29.27 16.54
N PHE A 81 -12.93 29.34 15.23
CA PHE A 81 -13.65 30.44 14.62
C PHE A 81 -15.12 30.51 15.07
N VAL A 82 -15.83 29.37 15.14
CA VAL A 82 -17.21 29.31 15.66
C VAL A 82 -17.24 29.72 17.12
N LEU A 83 -16.32 29.20 17.97
CA LEU A 83 -16.22 29.57 19.38
C LEU A 83 -15.85 31.04 19.59
N SER A 84 -15.00 31.61 18.70
CA SER A 84 -14.63 33.02 18.74
C SER A 84 -15.76 33.95 18.28
N LYS A 85 -16.63 33.51 17.38
CA LYS A 85 -17.85 34.26 16.97
C LYS A 85 -18.90 34.35 18.04
N THR A 86 -18.92 33.41 18.98
CA THR A 86 -19.79 33.50 20.16
C THR A 86 -19.27 34.51 21.19
N THR A 87 -18.01 34.97 21.05
CA THR A 87 -17.39 35.91 21.98
C THR A 87 -17.11 37.31 21.37
N ASN A 88 -16.90 37.44 20.05
CA ASN A 88 -16.77 38.77 19.40
C ASN A 88 -16.81 38.63 17.85
N SER A 89 -17.63 39.48 17.25
CA SER A 89 -17.77 39.66 15.79
C SER A 89 -16.53 40.32 15.17
N PHE A 90 -15.87 39.66 14.21
CA PHE A 90 -15.20 40.30 13.07
C PHE A 90 -15.01 39.32 11.91
N ALA A 91 -15.44 39.76 10.73
CA ALA A 91 -15.28 39.07 9.45
C ALA A 91 -13.91 39.36 8.87
N GLU A 92 -13.39 38.43 8.07
CA GLU A 92 -12.24 38.44 7.16
C GLU A 92 -11.13 37.46 7.52
N ALA A 93 -11.32 36.21 7.16
CA ALA A 93 -10.24 35.27 6.82
C ALA A 93 -10.83 34.01 6.18
N SER A 94 -11.35 34.12 4.97
CA SER A 94 -11.95 33.00 4.24
C SER A 94 -11.43 32.90 2.82
N GLU A 95 -10.11 32.86 2.59
CA GLU A 95 -9.60 32.63 1.23
C GLU A 95 -8.14 32.20 1.20
N TYR A 96 -7.80 30.98 1.69
CA TYR A 96 -6.47 30.42 1.37
C TYR A 96 -6.41 28.87 1.39
N PHE A 97 -7.53 28.17 1.47
CA PHE A 97 -7.53 26.70 1.36
C PHE A 97 -8.41 26.28 0.18
N PRO A 98 -7.93 25.36 -0.69
CA PRO A 98 -8.79 24.80 -1.73
C PRO A 98 -9.99 24.13 -1.08
N ASP A 99 -11.16 24.26 -1.72
CA ASP A 99 -12.37 23.57 -1.31
C ASP A 99 -12.14 22.06 -1.35
N LEU A 100 -12.02 21.48 -0.16
CA LEU A 100 -11.92 20.02 0.02
C LEU A 100 -13.30 19.49 0.45
N ASP A 101 -14.34 19.85 -0.28
CA ASP A 101 -15.72 19.55 0.07
C ASP A 101 -16.07 18.05 0.11
N ASP A 102 -15.20 17.18 -0.44
CA ASP A 102 -15.45 15.73 -0.53
C ASP A 102 -14.68 14.86 0.50
N TYR A 103 -13.87 15.43 1.39
CA TYR A 103 -13.04 14.70 2.35
C TYR A 103 -13.23 15.29 3.76
N ASN A 104 -14.37 15.03 4.38
CA ASN A 104 -14.78 15.59 5.67
C ASN A 104 -14.86 14.52 6.76
N VAL A 105 -13.73 13.87 7.11
CA VAL A 105 -13.71 12.97 8.26
C VAL A 105 -12.80 13.57 9.33
N GLY A 106 -13.41 14.07 10.42
CA GLY A 106 -12.69 14.60 11.58
C GLY A 106 -11.85 13.56 12.30
N THR A 107 -10.90 14.02 13.11
CA THR A 107 -10.04 13.13 13.91
C THR A 107 -10.87 12.18 14.75
N ASP A 108 -11.91 12.67 15.43
CA ASP A 108 -12.77 11.87 16.30
C ASP A 108 -13.53 10.80 15.53
N GLU A 109 -14.03 11.13 14.34
CA GLU A 109 -14.73 10.20 13.47
C GLU A 109 -13.76 9.13 12.91
N TYR A 110 -12.54 9.52 12.56
CA TYR A 110 -11.50 8.57 12.15
C TYR A 110 -11.16 7.57 13.26
N LEU A 111 -10.98 8.04 14.48
CA LEU A 111 -10.67 7.19 15.64
C LEU A 111 -11.85 6.28 16.00
N GLU A 112 -13.07 6.78 15.88
CA GLU A 112 -14.27 5.97 16.05
C GLU A 112 -14.38 4.90 14.95
N ASN A 113 -14.00 5.23 13.72
CA ASN A 113 -13.95 4.27 12.62
C ASN A 113 -12.97 3.12 12.93
N ILE A 114 -11.80 3.41 13.53
CA ILE A 114 -10.89 2.37 14.01
C ILE A 114 -11.58 1.47 15.04
N ARG A 115 -12.23 2.03 16.07
CA ARG A 115 -12.89 1.27 17.13
C ARG A 115 -13.98 0.36 16.58
N LEU A 116 -14.86 0.93 15.76
CA LEU A 116 -15.95 0.18 15.12
C LEU A 116 -15.44 -0.90 14.17
N ALA A 117 -14.37 -0.64 13.42
CA ALA A 117 -13.74 -1.66 12.57
C ALA A 117 -13.22 -2.82 13.44
N LYS A 118 -12.50 -2.51 14.53
CA LYS A 118 -11.96 -3.53 15.44
C LYS A 118 -13.04 -4.36 16.14
N GLU A 119 -14.24 -3.82 16.35
CA GLU A 119 -15.39 -4.55 16.88
C GLU A 119 -16.06 -5.47 15.86
N ARG A 120 -15.95 -5.15 14.57
CA ARG A 120 -16.71 -5.78 13.50
C ARG A 120 -15.90 -6.78 12.66
N VAL A 121 -14.56 -6.68 12.63
CA VAL A 121 -13.69 -7.57 11.84
C VAL A 121 -12.57 -8.16 12.68
N HIS A 122 -12.05 -9.31 12.24
CA HIS A 122 -10.94 -10.02 12.88
C HIS A 122 -9.60 -9.81 12.17
N ILE A 123 -9.64 -9.34 10.91
CA ILE A 123 -8.43 -9.00 10.17
C ILE A 123 -7.76 -7.77 10.78
N PRO A 124 -6.42 -7.63 10.69
CA PRO A 124 -5.73 -6.44 11.14
C PRO A 124 -6.26 -5.17 10.49
N VAL A 125 -6.51 -4.15 11.34
CA VAL A 125 -6.91 -2.79 10.96
C VAL A 125 -5.73 -1.86 11.19
N ILE A 126 -5.18 -1.29 10.14
CA ILE A 126 -3.99 -0.46 10.17
C ILE A 126 -4.41 0.99 9.88
N GLY A 127 -4.13 1.89 10.81
CA GLY A 127 -4.37 3.32 10.61
C GLY A 127 -3.41 3.90 9.59
N SER A 128 -3.85 4.85 8.77
CA SER A 128 -2.99 5.55 7.81
C SER A 128 -2.93 7.02 8.14
N LEU A 129 -1.72 7.54 8.31
CA LEU A 129 -1.47 8.93 8.71
C LEU A 129 -0.61 9.64 7.66
N ASN A 130 -1.05 10.82 7.26
CA ASN A 130 -0.30 11.75 6.45
C ASN A 130 -0.17 13.07 7.20
N GLY A 131 0.97 13.27 7.87
CA GLY A 131 1.22 14.43 8.71
C GLY A 131 2.22 15.41 8.10
N ILE A 132 2.22 16.62 8.64
CA ILE A 132 3.11 17.72 8.24
C ILE A 132 4.09 18.06 9.37
N THR A 133 3.62 18.08 10.62
CA THR A 133 4.39 18.49 11.79
C THR A 133 4.83 17.32 12.65
N ASN A 134 5.90 17.53 13.43
CA ASN A 134 6.37 16.49 14.36
C ASN A 134 5.32 16.18 15.44
N GLU A 135 4.65 17.19 15.97
CA GLU A 135 3.60 17.07 16.97
C GLU A 135 2.42 16.27 16.43
N GLY A 136 1.96 16.59 15.20
CA GLY A 136 0.88 15.87 14.53
C GLY A 136 1.18 14.38 14.34
N TRP A 137 2.39 14.04 13.89
CA TRP A 137 2.81 12.64 13.73
C TRP A 137 2.74 11.87 15.06
N ILE A 138 3.20 12.47 16.16
CA ILE A 138 3.24 11.84 17.48
C ILE A 138 1.83 11.66 18.05
N ASP A 139 1.05 12.73 18.09
CA ASP A 139 -0.24 12.74 18.79
C ASP A 139 -1.26 11.85 18.08
N TYR A 140 -1.37 11.95 16.76
CA TYR A 140 -2.31 11.10 16.01
C TYR A 140 -1.90 9.62 16.02
N SER A 141 -0.62 9.32 16.01
CA SER A 141 -0.14 7.94 16.13
C SER A 141 -0.53 7.31 17.46
N LYS A 142 -0.39 8.06 18.58
CA LYS A 142 -0.84 7.61 19.90
C LYS A 142 -2.35 7.39 19.96
N GLN A 143 -3.12 8.31 19.40
CA GLN A 143 -4.57 8.22 19.38
C GLN A 143 -5.05 7.02 18.56
N MET A 144 -4.42 6.72 17.40
CA MET A 144 -4.71 5.52 16.61
C MET A 144 -4.42 4.24 17.40
N GLU A 145 -3.27 4.16 18.10
CA GLU A 145 -2.95 3.03 18.98
C GLU A 145 -3.99 2.88 20.11
N GLN A 146 -4.39 3.97 20.75
CA GLN A 146 -5.41 3.98 21.81
C GLN A 146 -6.80 3.60 21.28
N ALA A 147 -7.11 3.92 20.04
CA ALA A 147 -8.34 3.50 19.38
C ALA A 147 -8.35 2.00 19.00
N GLY A 148 -7.20 1.31 19.12
CA GLY A 148 -7.08 -0.13 18.91
C GLY A 148 -6.56 -0.53 17.54
N ALA A 149 -5.93 0.37 16.77
CA ALA A 149 -5.25 0.00 15.52
C ALA A 149 -4.17 -1.06 15.78
N ASP A 150 -4.06 -2.05 14.88
CA ASP A 150 -3.04 -3.11 14.95
C ASP A 150 -1.68 -2.65 14.44
N GLY A 151 -1.60 -1.55 13.71
CA GLY A 151 -0.41 -0.92 13.18
C GLY A 151 -0.70 0.45 12.59
N ILE A 152 0.35 1.14 12.16
CA ILE A 152 0.24 2.45 11.53
C ILE A 152 1.01 2.43 10.20
N GLU A 153 0.37 2.87 9.12
CA GLU A 153 1.03 3.22 7.86
C GLU A 153 1.33 4.73 7.86
N VAL A 154 2.60 5.06 7.93
CA VAL A 154 3.10 6.44 7.88
C VAL A 154 3.33 6.81 6.42
N ASN A 155 2.49 7.68 5.89
CA ASN A 155 2.56 8.16 4.52
C ASN A 155 3.23 9.53 4.47
N ILE A 156 4.56 9.55 4.28
CA ILE A 156 5.33 10.80 4.20
C ILE A 156 5.28 11.29 2.76
N PHE A 157 4.21 12.06 2.46
CA PHE A 157 4.05 12.67 1.14
C PHE A 157 4.74 14.03 1.12
N PHE A 158 5.98 14.05 0.66
CA PHE A 158 6.77 15.27 0.59
C PHE A 158 7.46 15.41 -0.78
N ILE A 159 7.24 16.55 -1.43
CA ILE A 159 7.88 16.91 -2.69
C ILE A 159 8.90 18.01 -2.39
N PRO A 160 10.21 17.71 -2.39
CA PRO A 160 11.26 18.68 -2.07
C PRO A 160 11.53 19.61 -3.27
N GLY A 161 10.59 20.53 -3.53
CA GLY A 161 10.70 21.52 -4.61
C GLY A 161 11.55 22.76 -4.24
N ASP A 162 11.95 22.90 -2.99
CA ASP A 162 12.82 23.98 -2.54
C ASP A 162 14.26 23.70 -2.96
N MET A 163 14.84 24.58 -3.81
CA MET A 163 16.21 24.45 -4.34
C MET A 163 17.29 24.63 -3.27
N SER A 164 16.97 25.18 -2.11
CA SER A 164 17.91 25.32 -0.99
C SER A 164 18.00 24.06 -0.12
N MET A 165 17.02 23.14 -0.24
CA MET A 165 16.96 21.93 0.57
C MET A 165 17.87 20.84 0.01
N SER A 166 18.78 20.33 0.83
CA SER A 166 19.67 19.24 0.48
C SER A 166 19.00 17.85 0.59
N SER A 167 19.53 16.86 -0.14
CA SER A 167 19.09 15.46 0.00
C SER A 167 19.22 14.92 1.43
N SER A 168 20.26 15.35 2.15
CA SER A 168 20.47 14.97 3.55
C SER A 168 19.38 15.49 4.47
N GLU A 169 18.91 16.71 4.27
CA GLU A 169 17.79 17.28 5.05
C GLU A 169 16.49 16.53 4.78
N VAL A 170 16.22 16.19 3.51
CA VAL A 170 15.06 15.37 3.15
C VAL A 170 15.11 14.01 3.84
N GLU A 171 16.25 13.31 3.76
CA GLU A 171 16.43 11.99 4.39
C GLU A 171 16.31 12.07 5.92
N HIS A 172 16.90 13.07 6.57
CA HIS A 172 16.78 13.28 8.00
C HIS A 172 15.33 13.53 8.43
N ARG A 173 14.55 14.27 7.63
CA ARG A 173 13.14 14.48 7.92
C ARG A 173 12.39 13.14 8.03
N TYR A 174 12.57 12.22 7.07
CA TYR A 174 11.95 10.88 7.13
C TYR A 174 12.37 10.12 8.37
N LEU A 175 13.67 10.11 8.69
CA LEU A 175 14.20 9.36 9.83
C LEU A 175 13.70 9.91 11.16
N ASN A 176 13.66 11.24 11.30
CA ASN A 176 13.15 11.89 12.51
C ASN A 176 11.68 11.61 12.74
N ILE A 177 10.84 11.62 11.69
CA ILE A 177 9.42 11.27 11.79
C ILE A 177 9.26 9.84 12.30
N ILE A 178 9.98 8.88 11.71
CA ILE A 178 9.90 7.46 12.09
C ILE A 178 10.35 7.27 13.55
N ASP A 179 11.47 7.87 13.95
CA ASP A 179 12.01 7.77 15.31
C ASP A 179 11.03 8.36 16.34
N ASN A 180 10.48 9.54 16.08
CA ASN A 180 9.50 10.19 16.94
C ASN A 180 8.23 9.35 17.12
N ILE A 181 7.70 8.77 16.03
CA ILE A 181 6.54 7.88 16.12
C ILE A 181 6.92 6.62 16.91
N ARG A 182 8.08 6.01 16.62
CA ARG A 182 8.53 4.79 17.32
C ARG A 182 8.66 4.98 18.83
N GLN A 183 9.13 6.15 19.26
CA GLN A 183 9.20 6.49 20.68
C GLN A 183 7.82 6.69 21.32
N SER A 184 6.81 6.97 20.54
CA SER A 184 5.46 7.31 21.01
C SER A 184 4.48 6.13 21.06
N VAL A 185 4.66 5.10 20.22
CA VAL A 185 3.75 3.96 20.08
C VAL A 185 4.50 2.62 20.17
N LYS A 186 3.76 1.54 20.50
CA LYS A 186 4.31 0.18 20.58
C LYS A 186 3.89 -0.67 19.38
N ILE A 187 2.75 -0.36 18.76
CA ILE A 187 2.27 -1.05 17.57
C ILE A 187 3.22 -0.89 16.39
N PRO A 188 3.25 -1.83 15.43
CA PRO A 188 4.17 -1.79 14.31
C PRO A 188 3.93 -0.60 13.37
N ILE A 189 5.02 -0.14 12.73
CA ILE A 189 5.07 1.03 11.85
C ILE A 189 5.49 0.61 10.44
N ALA A 190 4.59 0.77 9.47
CA ALA A 190 4.92 0.73 8.05
C ALA A 190 5.23 2.14 7.52
N VAL A 191 6.24 2.27 6.69
CA VAL A 191 6.58 3.55 6.06
C VAL A 191 6.33 3.46 4.57
N LYS A 192 5.38 4.25 4.09
CA LYS A 192 5.07 4.34 2.67
C LYS A 192 5.94 5.39 2.00
N LEU A 193 6.69 4.96 0.99
CA LEU A 193 7.76 5.72 0.40
C LEU A 193 7.44 6.17 -1.02
N ASN A 194 8.10 7.26 -1.42
CA ASN A 194 8.32 7.56 -2.83
C ASN A 194 9.62 6.87 -3.33
N PRO A 195 9.81 6.73 -4.65
CA PRO A 195 11.00 6.08 -5.21
C PRO A 195 12.21 7.02 -5.37
N TYR A 196 12.15 8.27 -4.92
CA TYR A 196 13.09 9.34 -5.31
C TYR A 196 14.27 9.51 -4.36
N PHE A 197 14.69 8.47 -3.66
CA PHE A 197 15.93 8.48 -2.89
C PHE A 197 17.13 8.12 -3.78
N SER A 198 18.21 8.91 -3.70
CA SER A 198 19.44 8.63 -4.45
C SER A 198 20.11 7.31 -4.01
N ALA A 199 19.91 6.88 -2.77
CA ALA A 199 20.45 5.65 -2.19
C ALA A 199 19.37 4.86 -1.45
N MET A 200 18.34 4.38 -2.16
CA MET A 200 17.18 3.69 -1.60
C MET A 200 17.56 2.52 -0.67
N GLY A 201 18.53 1.69 -1.06
CA GLY A 201 18.98 0.56 -0.22
C GLY A 201 19.57 1.02 1.13
N ASN A 202 20.38 2.06 1.13
CA ASN A 202 20.93 2.66 2.36
C ASN A 202 19.81 3.29 3.20
N MET A 203 18.92 4.03 2.55
CA MET A 203 17.79 4.67 3.22
C MET A 203 16.86 3.64 3.89
N SER A 204 16.61 2.50 3.24
CA SER A 204 15.84 1.39 3.84
C SER A 204 16.47 0.86 5.13
N LEU A 205 17.79 0.68 5.16
CA LEU A 205 18.51 0.26 6.38
C LEU A 205 18.45 1.33 7.49
N ARG A 206 18.52 2.61 7.12
CA ARG A 206 18.42 3.73 8.08
C ARG A 206 16.99 3.83 8.65
N MET A 207 15.96 3.62 7.83
CA MET A 207 14.56 3.57 8.31
C MET A 207 14.34 2.42 9.29
N LYS A 208 14.92 1.23 9.04
CA LYS A 208 14.91 0.13 10.03
C LYS A 208 15.52 0.55 11.35
N LYS A 209 16.67 1.22 11.32
CA LYS A 209 17.34 1.72 12.53
C LYS A 209 16.52 2.78 13.26
N ALA A 210 15.78 3.60 12.54
CA ALA A 210 14.86 4.60 13.09
C ALA A 210 13.56 3.98 13.68
N GLY A 211 13.32 2.67 13.48
CA GLY A 211 12.20 1.97 14.10
C GLY A 211 11.06 1.56 13.18
N ALA A 212 11.24 1.64 11.86
CA ALA A 212 10.27 1.07 10.93
C ALA A 212 10.25 -0.46 11.02
N ASP A 213 9.05 -1.06 10.88
CA ASP A 213 8.82 -2.51 10.82
C ASP A 213 8.54 -2.98 9.40
N ALA A 214 8.07 -2.09 8.52
CA ALA A 214 7.82 -2.38 7.11
C ALA A 214 8.09 -1.18 6.21
N LEU A 215 8.34 -1.49 4.93
CA LEU A 215 8.37 -0.52 3.84
C LEU A 215 7.24 -0.81 2.85
N VAL A 216 6.48 0.21 2.48
CA VAL A 216 5.45 0.12 1.44
C VAL A 216 5.98 0.79 0.18
N LEU A 217 6.17 0.01 -0.87
CA LEU A 217 6.84 0.40 -2.11
C LEU A 217 5.86 0.33 -3.29
N PHE A 218 5.45 1.43 -3.91
CA PHE A 218 5.70 2.83 -3.56
C PHE A 218 4.39 3.61 -3.48
N ASN A 219 4.42 4.78 -2.83
CA ASN A 219 3.35 5.75 -2.98
C ASN A 219 3.30 6.20 -4.44
N ARG A 220 2.11 6.25 -5.00
CA ARG A 220 1.89 6.81 -6.33
C ARG A 220 1.71 8.31 -6.19
N PHE A 221 2.77 9.06 -6.45
CA PHE A 221 2.71 10.50 -6.40
C PHE A 221 1.80 11.04 -7.51
N TYR A 222 1.01 12.04 -7.14
CA TYR A 222 0.29 12.85 -8.10
C TYR A 222 1.28 13.48 -9.08
N GLN A 223 1.06 13.24 -10.34
CA GLN A 223 1.81 13.84 -11.43
C GLN A 223 0.85 14.76 -12.19
N PRO A 224 1.11 16.08 -12.23
CA PRO A 224 0.23 17.00 -12.91
C PRO A 224 0.20 16.73 -14.41
N ASP A 225 -0.99 16.81 -15.01
CA ASP A 225 -1.20 16.92 -16.44
C ASP A 225 -1.73 18.30 -16.78
N PHE A 226 -1.63 18.70 -18.04
CA PHE A 226 -2.04 20.02 -18.49
C PHE A 226 -3.15 19.93 -19.52
N ASP A 227 -4.20 20.73 -19.33
CA ASP A 227 -5.09 21.04 -20.43
C ASP A 227 -4.45 22.16 -21.27
N ILE A 228 -3.99 21.79 -22.47
CA ILE A 228 -3.29 22.73 -23.35
C ILE A 228 -4.21 23.79 -24.00
N ASN A 229 -5.51 23.54 -24.02
CA ASN A 229 -6.48 24.47 -24.58
C ASN A 229 -6.89 25.54 -23.53
N GLU A 230 -7.17 25.07 -22.31
CA GLU A 230 -7.57 25.93 -21.19
C GLU A 230 -6.36 26.48 -20.42
N MET A 231 -5.15 25.95 -20.67
CA MET A 231 -3.89 26.30 -19.96
C MET A 231 -4.01 26.17 -18.43
N ILE A 232 -4.65 25.07 -17.98
CA ILE A 232 -4.82 24.75 -16.56
C ILE A 232 -4.19 23.41 -16.22
N ILE A 233 -3.89 23.22 -14.94
CA ILE A 233 -3.45 21.92 -14.40
C ILE A 233 -4.68 21.03 -14.24
N LYS A 234 -4.64 19.85 -14.85
CA LYS A 234 -5.66 18.82 -14.63
C LYS A 234 -5.44 18.11 -13.31
N THR A 235 -6.52 17.91 -12.56
CA THR A 235 -6.54 17.23 -11.26
C THR A 235 -7.19 15.85 -11.33
N ASP A 236 -7.13 15.19 -12.49
CA ASP A 236 -7.80 13.89 -12.70
C ASP A 236 -7.08 12.77 -11.94
N LEU A 237 -7.86 11.95 -11.23
CA LEU A 237 -7.37 10.74 -10.59
C LEU A 237 -7.34 9.58 -11.59
N ASN A 238 -6.16 9.27 -12.11
CA ASN A 238 -5.96 8.07 -12.93
C ASN A 238 -5.64 6.87 -12.04
N TYR A 239 -6.42 5.78 -12.13
CA TYR A 239 -6.09 4.53 -11.45
C TYR A 239 -4.82 3.92 -12.02
N SER A 240 -4.04 3.25 -11.14
CA SER A 240 -2.82 2.56 -11.57
C SER A 240 -3.13 1.41 -12.53
N GLU A 241 -2.15 1.10 -13.39
CA GLU A 241 -2.21 0.01 -14.37
C GLU A 241 -1.12 -1.04 -14.12
N SER A 242 -1.32 -2.26 -14.64
CA SER A 242 -0.41 -3.40 -14.42
C SER A 242 1.03 -3.17 -14.88
N ASN A 243 1.27 -2.25 -15.83
CA ASN A 243 2.62 -1.91 -16.28
C ASN A 243 3.43 -1.08 -15.26
N GLU A 244 2.76 -0.45 -14.30
CA GLU A 244 3.38 0.39 -13.26
C GLU A 244 4.09 -0.44 -12.17
N ILE A 245 3.93 -1.77 -12.15
CA ILE A 245 4.59 -2.64 -11.17
C ILE A 245 6.12 -2.69 -11.30
N ARG A 246 6.69 -2.30 -12.44
CA ARG A 246 8.10 -2.58 -12.77
C ARG A 246 9.07 -1.94 -11.77
N LEU A 247 8.82 -0.71 -11.35
CA LEU A 247 9.69 -0.01 -10.41
C LEU A 247 9.60 -0.58 -8.99
N PRO A 248 8.40 -0.76 -8.39
CA PRO A 248 8.30 -1.46 -7.10
C PRO A 248 8.87 -2.88 -7.16
N LEU A 249 8.60 -3.65 -8.23
CA LEU A 249 9.10 -5.00 -8.42
C LEU A 249 10.64 -5.06 -8.37
N LEU A 250 11.32 -4.10 -9.03
CA LEU A 250 12.78 -3.97 -8.99
C LEU A 250 13.28 -3.79 -7.56
N TRP A 251 12.70 -2.84 -6.81
CA TRP A 251 13.19 -2.53 -5.47
C TRP A 251 12.86 -3.60 -4.44
N ILE A 252 11.70 -4.25 -4.52
CA ILE A 252 11.36 -5.40 -3.68
C ILE A 252 12.38 -6.52 -3.93
N GLY A 253 12.65 -6.86 -5.20
CA GLY A 253 13.63 -7.89 -5.55
C GLY A 253 15.06 -7.56 -5.14
N LEU A 254 15.43 -6.28 -5.08
CA LEU A 254 16.73 -5.84 -4.59
C LEU A 254 16.86 -5.85 -3.07
N LEU A 255 15.79 -5.55 -2.34
CA LEU A 255 15.77 -5.40 -0.88
C LEU A 255 15.52 -6.71 -0.16
N TYR A 256 14.82 -7.66 -0.77
CA TYR A 256 14.49 -8.95 -0.19
C TYR A 256 15.74 -9.68 0.34
N GLY A 257 15.66 -10.12 1.60
CA GLY A 257 16.75 -10.80 2.31
C GLY A 257 17.93 -9.91 2.72
N LYS A 258 17.93 -8.61 2.36
CA LYS A 258 18.99 -7.65 2.71
C LYS A 258 18.57 -6.64 3.77
N VAL A 259 17.28 -6.41 3.91
CA VAL A 259 16.70 -5.59 4.96
C VAL A 259 15.83 -6.48 5.85
N ASN A 260 15.95 -6.33 7.16
CA ASN A 260 15.10 -7.05 8.11
C ASN A 260 13.83 -6.22 8.38
N LEU A 261 13.02 -6.05 7.34
CA LEU A 261 11.76 -5.32 7.30
C LEU A 261 10.75 -6.12 6.49
N SER A 262 9.49 -6.05 6.84
CA SER A 262 8.44 -6.51 5.94
C SER A 262 8.38 -5.62 4.69
N LEU A 263 8.22 -6.24 3.53
CA LEU A 263 8.11 -5.55 2.23
C LEU A 263 6.68 -5.64 1.72
N ALA A 264 6.01 -4.52 1.68
CA ALA A 264 4.67 -4.41 1.10
C ALA A 264 4.75 -3.81 -0.32
N ALA A 265 4.21 -4.54 -1.28
CA ALA A 265 4.10 -4.06 -2.65
C ALA A 265 2.81 -3.27 -2.86
N THR A 266 2.88 -2.15 -3.53
CA THR A 266 1.70 -1.39 -3.96
C THR A 266 1.92 -0.79 -5.33
N THR A 267 0.87 -0.25 -5.95
CA THR A 267 0.85 0.27 -7.32
C THR A 267 0.76 -0.83 -8.38
N GLY A 268 -0.17 -0.68 -9.32
CA GLY A 268 -0.31 -1.55 -10.49
C GLY A 268 -0.94 -2.92 -10.22
N VAL A 269 -1.44 -3.20 -9.03
CA VAL A 269 -2.06 -4.48 -8.68
C VAL A 269 -3.48 -4.53 -9.20
N GLN A 270 -3.68 -5.19 -10.35
CA GLN A 270 -4.98 -5.30 -11.01
C GLN A 270 -5.56 -6.73 -10.96
N SER A 271 -4.72 -7.76 -10.77
CA SER A 271 -5.11 -9.16 -10.76
C SER A 271 -4.16 -10.00 -9.90
N ALA A 272 -4.43 -11.30 -9.77
CA ALA A 272 -3.53 -12.24 -9.11
C ALA A 272 -2.16 -12.37 -9.81
N VAL A 273 -2.05 -12.00 -11.09
CA VAL A 273 -0.78 -12.03 -11.81
C VAL A 273 0.23 -11.08 -11.19
N GLU A 274 -0.18 -9.86 -10.85
CA GLU A 274 0.67 -8.89 -10.18
C GLU A 274 1.00 -9.34 -8.75
N VAL A 275 0.03 -9.94 -8.04
CA VAL A 275 0.25 -10.52 -6.70
C VAL A 275 1.36 -11.56 -6.75
N VAL A 276 1.28 -12.53 -7.66
CA VAL A 276 2.30 -13.57 -7.87
C VAL A 276 3.67 -12.95 -8.17
N LYS A 277 3.74 -11.99 -9.08
CA LYS A 277 5.00 -11.33 -9.44
C LYS A 277 5.65 -10.65 -8.24
N TYR A 278 4.88 -9.95 -7.42
CA TYR A 278 5.39 -9.27 -6.26
C TYR A 278 5.87 -10.24 -5.17
N ILE A 279 5.14 -11.34 -4.93
CA ILE A 279 5.58 -12.38 -3.98
C ILE A 279 6.85 -13.07 -4.51
N LEU A 280 6.93 -13.40 -5.79
CA LEU A 280 8.15 -13.93 -6.42
C LEU A 280 9.34 -12.98 -6.28
N ALA A 281 9.13 -11.67 -6.31
CA ALA A 281 10.18 -10.69 -6.03
C ALA A 281 10.59 -10.65 -4.54
N GLY A 282 9.69 -11.04 -3.63
CA GLY A 282 9.94 -11.10 -2.19
C GLY A 282 9.03 -10.22 -1.33
N ALA A 283 7.92 -9.73 -1.87
CA ALA A 283 6.92 -9.03 -1.05
C ALA A 283 6.29 -9.98 -0.03
N ASP A 284 6.10 -9.50 1.20
CA ASP A 284 5.35 -10.20 2.24
C ASP A 284 3.85 -10.03 2.03
N VAL A 285 3.43 -8.85 1.58
CA VAL A 285 2.05 -8.54 1.24
C VAL A 285 1.97 -7.70 -0.04
N VAL A 286 0.83 -7.78 -0.69
CA VAL A 286 0.52 -7.04 -1.92
C VAL A 286 -0.75 -6.23 -1.72
N MET A 287 -0.63 -4.92 -1.85
CA MET A 287 -1.70 -3.98 -1.56
C MET A 287 -2.42 -3.53 -2.83
N THR A 288 -3.73 -3.53 -2.81
CA THR A 288 -4.56 -3.05 -3.92
C THR A 288 -5.65 -2.10 -3.46
N ALA A 289 -5.97 -1.12 -4.31
CA ALA A 289 -7.14 -0.25 -4.22
C ALA A 289 -7.78 -0.08 -5.61
N SER A 290 -6.97 0.22 -6.64
CA SER A 290 -7.46 0.50 -8.00
C SER A 290 -8.29 -0.64 -8.59
N SER A 291 -7.92 -1.90 -8.33
CA SER A 291 -8.69 -3.06 -8.80
C SER A 291 -10.07 -3.13 -8.14
N LEU A 292 -10.17 -2.70 -6.87
CA LEU A 292 -11.43 -2.71 -6.12
C LEU A 292 -12.36 -1.58 -6.55
N TYR A 293 -11.83 -0.41 -6.92
CA TYR A 293 -12.63 0.64 -7.54
C TYR A 293 -13.20 0.23 -8.90
N LYS A 294 -12.39 -0.50 -9.70
CA LYS A 294 -12.79 -0.95 -11.03
C LYS A 294 -13.79 -2.13 -11.00
N ASN A 295 -13.61 -3.07 -10.06
CA ASN A 295 -14.30 -4.37 -10.09
C ASN A 295 -15.17 -4.63 -8.85
N GLY A 296 -15.16 -3.72 -7.85
CA GLY A 296 -15.82 -3.88 -6.57
C GLY A 296 -15.04 -4.74 -5.57
N ILE A 297 -15.39 -4.62 -4.28
CA ILE A 297 -14.74 -5.33 -3.16
C ILE A 297 -14.74 -6.87 -3.34
N PRO A 298 -15.82 -7.51 -3.87
CA PRO A 298 -15.83 -8.97 -4.07
C PRO A 298 -14.72 -9.50 -4.98
N TYR A 299 -14.04 -8.64 -5.74
CA TYR A 299 -12.91 -9.04 -6.59
C TYR A 299 -11.72 -9.61 -5.79
N LEU A 300 -11.60 -9.28 -4.51
CA LEU A 300 -10.61 -9.88 -3.60
C LEU A 300 -10.72 -11.41 -3.57
N LYS A 301 -11.94 -11.95 -3.55
CA LYS A 301 -12.18 -13.39 -3.58
C LYS A 301 -11.68 -14.02 -4.89
N THR A 302 -11.87 -13.35 -6.01
CA THR A 302 -11.35 -13.77 -7.31
C THR A 302 -9.84 -13.79 -7.32
N MET A 303 -9.19 -12.71 -6.85
CA MET A 303 -7.74 -12.62 -6.79
C MET A 303 -7.13 -13.72 -5.89
N ASN A 304 -7.71 -13.98 -4.72
CA ASN A 304 -7.27 -15.05 -3.82
C ASN A 304 -7.40 -16.42 -4.48
N LYS A 305 -8.51 -16.66 -5.17
CA LYS A 305 -8.72 -17.92 -5.88
C LYS A 305 -7.71 -18.12 -7.01
N GLU A 306 -7.50 -17.12 -7.84
CA GLU A 306 -6.55 -17.18 -8.94
C GLU A 306 -5.10 -17.37 -8.44
N LEU A 307 -4.73 -16.76 -7.29
CA LEU A 307 -3.45 -17.01 -6.63
C LEU A 307 -3.32 -18.48 -6.22
N GLN A 308 -4.34 -19.07 -5.57
CA GLN A 308 -4.34 -20.47 -5.19
C GLN A 308 -4.30 -21.40 -6.42
N ASP A 309 -5.04 -21.09 -7.48
CA ASP A 309 -5.04 -21.83 -8.73
C ASP A 309 -3.66 -21.83 -9.38
N TRP A 310 -2.97 -20.68 -9.39
CA TRP A 310 -1.59 -20.57 -9.89
C TRP A 310 -0.62 -21.38 -9.02
N MET A 311 -0.70 -21.29 -7.69
CA MET A 311 0.13 -22.07 -6.77
C MET A 311 -0.05 -23.58 -7.01
N TYR A 312 -1.29 -24.02 -7.18
CA TYR A 312 -1.59 -25.41 -7.51
C TYR A 312 -0.96 -25.88 -8.83
N MET A 313 -1.08 -25.08 -9.88
CA MET A 313 -0.46 -25.37 -11.19
C MET A 313 1.06 -25.46 -11.13
N MET A 314 1.68 -24.62 -10.29
CA MET A 314 3.14 -24.58 -10.12
C MET A 314 3.67 -25.55 -9.07
N GLY A 315 2.79 -26.24 -8.33
CA GLY A 315 3.16 -27.23 -7.32
C GLY A 315 3.63 -26.63 -6.00
N PHE A 316 3.21 -25.39 -5.66
CA PHE A 316 3.52 -24.76 -4.38
C PHE A 316 2.40 -25.00 -3.38
N ASP A 317 2.75 -25.40 -2.15
CA ASP A 317 1.80 -25.66 -1.07
C ASP A 317 1.48 -24.42 -0.22
N ASP A 318 2.42 -23.47 -0.15
CA ASP A 318 2.34 -22.25 0.65
C ASP A 318 3.12 -21.10 0.01
N ILE A 319 2.91 -19.89 0.53
CA ILE A 319 3.58 -18.65 0.06
C ILE A 319 5.10 -18.74 0.25
N ASP A 320 5.55 -19.23 1.39
CA ASP A 320 6.97 -19.27 1.76
C ASP A 320 7.80 -20.09 0.77
N SER A 321 7.19 -21.10 0.13
CA SER A 321 7.84 -21.99 -0.84
C SER A 321 8.26 -21.28 -2.15
N PHE A 322 7.67 -20.14 -2.48
CA PHE A 322 8.02 -19.39 -3.69
C PHE A 322 8.36 -17.92 -3.45
N GLN A 323 8.15 -17.40 -2.26
CA GLN A 323 8.47 -16.01 -1.93
C GLN A 323 9.95 -15.71 -2.18
N GLY A 324 10.19 -14.64 -2.93
CA GLY A 324 11.53 -14.18 -3.26
C GLY A 324 12.32 -15.06 -4.24
N ASN A 325 11.71 -16.10 -4.85
CA ASN A 325 12.41 -16.97 -5.79
C ASN A 325 12.94 -16.22 -7.02
N MET A 326 12.36 -15.06 -7.34
CA MET A 326 12.84 -14.16 -8.40
C MET A 326 13.57 -12.94 -7.84
N SER A 327 13.93 -12.90 -6.56
CA SER A 327 14.74 -11.82 -5.96
C SER A 327 16.19 -11.89 -6.41
N GLN A 328 16.92 -10.77 -6.32
CA GLN A 328 18.34 -10.73 -6.64
C GLN A 328 19.16 -11.74 -5.82
N GLN A 329 18.73 -12.03 -4.60
CA GLN A 329 19.42 -12.96 -3.71
C GLN A 329 19.28 -14.42 -4.15
N LYS A 330 18.15 -14.81 -4.74
CA LYS A 330 17.82 -16.22 -5.02
C LYS A 330 17.94 -16.60 -6.49
N ILE A 331 17.88 -15.66 -7.44
CA ILE A 331 17.98 -16.01 -8.85
C ILE A 331 19.40 -16.45 -9.24
N SER A 332 19.50 -17.29 -10.27
CA SER A 332 20.77 -17.83 -10.75
C SER A 332 21.71 -16.80 -11.37
N ASP A 333 21.14 -15.73 -11.97
CA ASP A 333 21.89 -14.61 -12.55
C ASP A 333 21.51 -13.29 -11.86
N PRO A 334 22.14 -12.91 -10.73
CA PRO A 334 21.88 -11.66 -10.04
C PRO A 334 22.10 -10.41 -10.89
N THR A 335 22.87 -10.53 -11.99
CA THR A 335 23.13 -9.40 -12.91
C THR A 335 21.87 -8.92 -13.64
N ALA A 336 20.80 -9.75 -13.66
CA ALA A 336 19.48 -9.34 -14.16
C ALA A 336 18.92 -8.10 -13.46
N TYR A 337 19.34 -7.85 -12.21
CA TYR A 337 18.98 -6.66 -11.42
C TYR A 337 20.00 -5.51 -11.55
N GLN A 338 21.05 -5.68 -12.38
CA GLN A 338 22.12 -4.72 -12.53
C GLN A 338 22.09 -4.05 -13.91
N ARG A 339 22.97 -3.08 -14.08
CA ARG A 339 23.12 -2.33 -15.35
C ARG A 339 23.33 -3.23 -16.58
N SER A 340 23.98 -4.38 -16.43
CA SER A 340 24.21 -5.35 -17.53
C SER A 340 22.92 -5.83 -18.19
N ASN A 341 21.80 -5.86 -17.45
CA ASN A 341 20.51 -6.22 -18.01
C ASN A 341 20.00 -5.22 -19.06
N TYR A 342 20.40 -3.95 -18.95
CA TYR A 342 20.04 -2.92 -19.93
C TYR A 342 20.55 -3.24 -21.34
N ILE A 343 21.76 -3.77 -21.44
CA ILE A 343 22.35 -4.19 -22.73
C ILE A 343 21.53 -5.35 -23.33
N LYS A 344 21.20 -6.37 -22.50
CA LYS A 344 20.38 -7.52 -22.94
C LYS A 344 18.99 -7.09 -23.44
N ILE A 345 18.37 -6.11 -22.78
CA ILE A 345 17.06 -5.56 -23.19
C ILE A 345 17.18 -4.86 -24.56
N LEU A 346 18.22 -4.06 -24.77
CA LEU A 346 18.44 -3.38 -26.05
C LEU A 346 18.75 -4.34 -27.18
N GLU A 347 19.50 -5.42 -26.92
CA GLU A 347 19.78 -6.46 -27.88
C GLU A 347 18.53 -7.26 -28.29
N GLY A 348 17.63 -7.51 -27.35
CA GLY A 348 16.35 -8.19 -27.59
C GLY A 348 15.27 -7.31 -28.26
N ALA A 349 15.48 -6.01 -28.37
CA ALA A 349 14.57 -5.07 -29.02
C ALA A 349 14.84 -4.89 -30.53
N LYS A 350 15.77 -5.68 -31.12
CA LYS A 350 16.14 -5.62 -32.55
C LYS A 350 15.30 -6.58 -33.40
#